data_504b3997d9156dffc416ce057902d9fd
#
_entry.id   504b3997d9156dffc416ce057902d9fd
#
_cell.length_a   1.000
_cell.length_b   1.000
_cell.length_c   1.000
_cell.angle_alpha   90.00
_cell.angle_beta   90.00
_cell.angle_gamma   90.00
#
_symmetry.space_group_name_H-M   'P 1'
#
loop_
_entity.id
_entity.type
_entity.pdbx_description
1 polymer ?
#
loop_
_entity_poly.entity_id
_entity_poly.type
_entity_poly.pdbx_seq_one_letter_code
_entity_poly.pdbx_strand_id
1 'polypeptide(L)'
;MDDPFKYGLLAALAIALLTAAFTDLRSRQIGNWLNGAIALGAPLFWWASGLSLWPEVAAQLAVALAAFVVLAGLFALRAMGGGDVKLLTALALWIEPAWFLKLVVLMALLGGVLTIVFAAWHIVRGRKGRLAIPYGVAIASAGLWVLSAQYWPPAATATGSLG
;
A
#
# COMPACT_ATOMS: atom_id res chain seq x y z
N MET A 1 -20.35 -2.34 -16.55
CA MET A 1 -19.55 -3.30 -17.32
C MET A 1 -18.19 -3.37 -16.66
N ASP A 2 -17.83 -4.54 -16.15
CA ASP A 2 -16.51 -4.74 -15.54
C ASP A 2 -15.47 -4.68 -16.66
N ASP A 3 -14.66 -3.62 -16.64
CA ASP A 3 -13.61 -3.41 -17.64
C ASP A 3 -12.46 -4.37 -17.34
N PRO A 4 -12.19 -5.38 -18.21
CA PRO A 4 -11.11 -6.34 -18.01
C PRO A 4 -9.73 -5.66 -17.93
N PHE A 5 -9.58 -4.49 -18.56
CA PHE A 5 -8.35 -3.70 -18.48
C PHE A 5 -8.11 -3.14 -17.08
N LYS A 6 -9.16 -2.63 -16.41
CA LYS A 6 -9.10 -2.20 -15.02
C LYS A 6 -8.63 -3.33 -14.09
N TYR A 7 -9.22 -4.53 -14.22
CA TYR A 7 -8.82 -5.68 -13.41
C TYR A 7 -7.40 -6.16 -13.72
N GLY A 8 -6.97 -6.05 -14.98
CA GLY A 8 -5.59 -6.31 -15.39
C GLY A 8 -4.59 -5.37 -14.69
N LEU A 9 -4.92 -4.08 -14.58
CA LEU A 9 -4.12 -3.09 -13.87
C LEU A 9 -4.08 -3.37 -12.36
N LEU A 10 -5.20 -3.76 -11.74
CA LEU A 10 -5.25 -4.14 -10.33
C LEU A 10 -4.42 -5.42 -10.07
N ALA A 11 -4.45 -6.40 -10.96
CA ALA A 11 -3.61 -7.58 -10.87
C ALA A 11 -2.12 -7.23 -10.99
N ALA A 12 -1.76 -6.33 -11.92
CA ALA A 12 -0.39 -5.83 -12.04
C ALA A 12 0.07 -5.11 -10.76
N LEU A 13 -0.80 -4.29 -10.16
CA LEU A 13 -0.52 -3.65 -8.87
C LEU A 13 -0.33 -4.69 -7.76
N ALA A 14 -1.17 -5.72 -7.69
CA ALA A 14 -1.02 -6.80 -6.70
C ALA A 14 0.32 -7.53 -6.85
N ILE A 15 0.75 -7.84 -8.08
CA ILE A 15 2.07 -8.42 -8.37
C ILE A 15 3.19 -7.48 -7.94
N ALA A 16 3.04 -6.18 -8.20
CA ALA A 16 4.02 -5.17 -7.77
C ALA A 16 4.14 -5.10 -6.24
N LEU A 17 3.02 -5.19 -5.50
CA LEU A 17 3.02 -5.25 -4.04
C LEU A 17 3.69 -6.51 -3.51
N LEU A 18 3.42 -7.68 -4.10
CA LEU A 18 4.11 -8.93 -3.74
C LEU A 18 5.61 -8.83 -4.01
N THR A 19 6.00 -8.20 -5.12
CA THR A 19 7.41 -7.94 -5.45
C THR A 19 8.04 -7.00 -4.43
N ALA A 20 7.34 -5.94 -4.01
CA ALA A 20 7.81 -5.04 -2.96
C ALA A 20 8.04 -5.78 -1.64
N ALA A 21 7.08 -6.61 -1.21
CA ALA A 21 7.22 -7.43 0.00
C ALA A 21 8.41 -8.39 -0.09
N PHE A 22 8.56 -9.08 -1.22
CA PHE A 22 9.66 -10.02 -1.43
C PHE A 22 11.04 -9.33 -1.42
N THR A 23 11.19 -8.20 -2.12
CA THR A 23 12.44 -7.45 -2.14
C THR A 23 12.75 -6.83 -0.78
N ASP A 24 11.74 -6.38 -0.04
CA ASP A 24 11.92 -5.87 1.30
C ASP A 24 12.35 -6.97 2.29
N LEU A 25 11.77 -8.16 2.21
CA LEU A 25 12.21 -9.32 3.01
C LEU A 25 13.66 -9.72 2.72
N ARG A 26 14.07 -9.69 1.44
CA ARG A 26 15.37 -10.18 1.02
C ARG A 26 16.49 -9.17 1.21
N SER A 27 16.26 -7.93 0.83
CA SER A 27 17.29 -6.87 0.75
C SER A 27 17.01 -5.64 1.60
N ARG A 28 15.85 -5.57 2.25
CA ARG A 28 15.39 -4.39 3.01
C ARG A 28 15.38 -3.11 2.15
N GLN A 29 15.11 -3.29 0.87
CA GLN A 29 15.05 -2.19 -0.09
C GLN A 29 13.92 -2.43 -1.09
N ILE A 30 13.10 -1.41 -1.27
CA ILE A 30 12.09 -1.36 -2.33
C ILE A 30 12.68 -0.51 -3.47
N GLY A 31 12.81 -1.12 -4.65
CA GLY A 31 13.43 -0.46 -5.80
C GLY A 31 12.67 0.78 -6.25
N ASN A 32 13.40 1.85 -6.58
CA ASN A 32 12.78 3.08 -7.08
C ASN A 32 12.00 2.86 -8.38
N TRP A 33 12.46 1.94 -9.23
CA TRP A 33 11.79 1.58 -10.49
C TRP A 33 10.39 0.99 -10.22
N LEU A 34 10.24 0.18 -9.16
CA LEU A 34 8.98 -0.43 -8.79
C LEU A 34 7.97 0.64 -8.30
N ASN A 35 8.42 1.54 -7.41
CA ASN A 35 7.61 2.65 -6.95
C ASN A 35 7.22 3.59 -8.10
N GLY A 36 8.15 3.85 -9.02
CA GLY A 36 7.89 4.61 -10.24
C GLY A 36 6.88 3.94 -11.16
N ALA A 37 6.99 2.62 -11.38
CA ALA A 37 6.03 1.87 -12.19
C ALA A 37 4.63 1.90 -11.58
N ILE A 38 4.50 1.73 -10.26
CA ILE A 38 3.22 1.85 -9.55
C ILE A 38 2.65 3.27 -9.75
N ALA A 39 3.44 4.31 -9.51
CA ALA A 39 2.96 5.68 -9.65
C ALA A 39 2.53 6.01 -11.10
N LEU A 40 3.30 5.59 -12.09
CA LEU A 40 2.99 5.82 -13.51
C LEU A 40 1.79 4.98 -14.01
N GLY A 41 1.49 3.88 -13.37
CA GLY A 41 0.30 3.08 -13.66
C GLY A 41 -1.01 3.74 -13.21
N ALA A 42 -0.97 4.64 -12.22
CA ALA A 42 -2.17 5.26 -11.67
C ALA A 42 -3.00 6.05 -12.70
N PRO A 43 -2.42 6.89 -13.58
CA PRO A 43 -3.19 7.57 -14.63
C PRO A 43 -3.93 6.61 -15.57
N LEU A 44 -3.33 5.46 -15.90
CA LEU A 44 -3.98 4.43 -16.71
C LEU A 44 -5.17 3.82 -15.97
N PHE A 45 -5.01 3.59 -14.66
CA PHE A 45 -6.09 3.09 -13.82
C PHE A 45 -7.24 4.09 -13.68
N TRP A 46 -6.95 5.40 -13.52
CA TRP A 46 -7.98 6.44 -13.47
C TRP A 46 -8.78 6.48 -14.76
N TRP A 47 -8.11 6.41 -15.90
CA TRP A 47 -8.76 6.35 -17.21
C TRP A 47 -9.62 5.10 -17.36
N ALA A 48 -9.08 3.91 -17.03
CA ALA A 48 -9.81 2.64 -17.10
C ALA A 48 -10.99 2.57 -16.13
N SER A 49 -10.92 3.31 -15.02
CA SER A 49 -12.00 3.38 -14.03
C SER A 49 -13.02 4.47 -14.33
N GLY A 50 -12.81 5.27 -15.37
CA GLY A 50 -13.70 6.37 -15.74
C GLY A 50 -13.72 7.50 -14.70
N LEU A 51 -12.65 7.66 -13.92
CA LEU A 51 -12.58 8.71 -12.90
C LEU A 51 -12.56 10.08 -13.55
N SER A 52 -13.37 10.99 -13.03
CA SER A 52 -13.37 12.39 -13.45
C SER A 52 -12.11 13.12 -12.96
N LEU A 53 -11.58 14.06 -13.75
CA LEU A 53 -10.43 14.85 -13.30
C LEU A 53 -10.77 15.65 -12.05
N TRP A 54 -12.00 16.11 -11.92
CA TRP A 54 -12.52 16.82 -10.77
C TRP A 54 -13.90 16.26 -10.38
N PRO A 55 -14.15 15.88 -9.13
CA PRO A 55 -13.24 15.98 -7.95
C PRO A 55 -12.34 14.76 -7.70
N GLU A 56 -12.53 13.63 -8.40
CA GLU A 56 -12.01 12.31 -7.99
C GLU A 56 -10.48 12.22 -8.09
N VAL A 57 -9.91 12.47 -9.27
CA VAL A 57 -8.45 12.47 -9.48
C VAL A 57 -7.78 13.55 -8.65
N ALA A 58 -8.39 14.75 -8.57
CA ALA A 58 -7.87 15.83 -7.74
C ALA A 58 -7.80 15.44 -6.25
N ALA A 59 -8.81 14.75 -5.73
CA ALA A 59 -8.82 14.26 -4.36
C ALA A 59 -7.72 13.22 -4.12
N GLN A 60 -7.51 12.27 -5.05
CA GLN A 60 -6.42 11.29 -4.95
C GLN A 60 -5.04 11.95 -4.99
N LEU A 61 -4.83 12.92 -5.86
CA LEU A 61 -3.58 13.70 -5.92
C LEU A 61 -3.35 14.49 -4.62
N ALA A 62 -4.39 15.11 -4.07
CA ALA A 62 -4.30 15.83 -2.80
C ALA A 62 -3.93 14.90 -1.65
N VAL A 63 -4.55 13.72 -1.56
CA VAL A 63 -4.22 12.70 -0.55
C VAL A 63 -2.80 12.16 -0.74
N ALA A 64 -2.38 11.89 -1.98
CA ALA A 64 -1.03 11.43 -2.26
C ALA A 64 0.03 12.50 -1.87
N LEU A 65 -0.24 13.77 -2.15
CA LEU A 65 0.63 14.88 -1.74
C LEU A 65 0.68 15.02 -0.22
N ALA A 66 -0.46 14.99 0.46
CA ALA A 66 -0.53 15.06 1.92
C ALA A 66 0.20 13.87 2.57
N ALA A 67 -0.02 12.65 2.06
CA ALA A 67 0.68 11.46 2.50
C ALA A 67 2.19 11.62 2.30
N PHE A 68 2.63 12.07 1.11
CA PHE A 68 4.05 12.31 0.85
C PHE A 68 4.67 13.28 1.85
N VAL A 69 4.03 14.41 2.12
CA VAL A 69 4.55 15.42 3.07
C VAL A 69 4.69 14.84 4.48
N VAL A 70 3.65 14.16 4.98
CA VAL A 70 3.66 13.54 6.32
C VAL A 70 4.72 12.44 6.40
N LEU A 71 4.74 11.53 5.43
CA LEU A 71 5.66 10.40 5.41
C LEU A 71 7.12 10.83 5.16
N ALA A 72 7.36 11.87 4.36
CA ALA A 72 8.68 12.47 4.20
C ALA A 72 9.17 13.12 5.51
N GLY A 73 8.27 13.68 6.30
CA GLY A 73 8.57 14.13 7.66
C GLY A 73 9.02 12.98 8.56
N LEU A 74 8.32 11.84 8.54
CA LEU A 74 8.71 10.63 9.28
C LEU A 74 10.06 10.07 8.79
N PHE A 75 10.32 10.13 7.50
CA PHE A 75 11.63 9.77 6.94
C PHE A 75 12.74 10.70 7.43
N ALA A 76 12.51 12.01 7.45
CA ALA A 76 13.48 12.99 7.97
C ALA A 76 13.79 12.75 9.46
N LEU A 77 12.79 12.32 10.24
CA LEU A 77 12.94 11.90 11.63
C LEU A 77 13.55 10.50 11.80
N ARG A 78 13.92 9.82 10.70
CA ARG A 78 14.45 8.45 10.69
C ARG A 78 13.50 7.40 11.27
N ALA A 79 12.20 7.69 11.29
CA ALA A 79 11.16 6.78 11.79
C ALA A 79 10.66 5.80 10.71
N MET A 80 10.91 6.10 9.41
CA MET A 80 10.44 5.30 8.29
C MET A 80 11.49 5.23 7.17
N GLY A 81 11.49 4.14 6.41
CA GLY A 81 12.36 3.94 5.25
C GLY A 81 11.90 4.76 4.03
N GLY A 82 12.85 5.30 3.24
CA GLY A 82 12.52 6.08 2.04
C GLY A 82 11.79 5.26 0.95
N GLY A 83 12.00 3.95 0.91
CA GLY A 83 11.27 3.03 0.03
C GLY A 83 9.79 2.94 0.41
N ASP A 84 9.51 2.84 1.71
CA ASP A 84 8.16 2.75 2.27
C ASP A 84 7.35 4.04 2.00
N VAL A 85 8.00 5.21 2.19
CA VAL A 85 7.40 6.51 1.86
C VAL A 85 6.95 6.57 0.40
N LYS A 86 7.83 6.17 -0.51
CA LYS A 86 7.54 6.17 -1.96
C LYS A 86 6.42 5.18 -2.30
N LEU A 87 6.44 3.98 -1.72
CA LEU A 87 5.42 2.96 -1.95
C LEU A 87 4.04 3.42 -1.47
N LEU A 88 3.95 3.95 -0.26
CA LEU A 88 2.69 4.47 0.28
C LEU A 88 2.15 5.65 -0.52
N THR A 89 3.03 6.58 -0.92
CA THR A 89 2.63 7.71 -1.78
C THR A 89 2.12 7.23 -3.14
N ALA A 90 2.79 6.24 -3.74
CA ALA A 90 2.33 5.66 -5.00
C ALA A 90 0.98 4.94 -4.85
N LEU A 91 0.75 4.23 -3.73
CA LEU A 91 -0.53 3.58 -3.44
C LEU A 91 -1.67 4.58 -3.22
N ALA A 92 -1.40 5.75 -2.66
CA ALA A 92 -2.39 6.80 -2.49
C ALA A 92 -2.97 7.30 -3.83
N LEU A 93 -2.27 7.09 -4.95
CA LEU A 93 -2.77 7.39 -6.29
C LEU A 93 -3.78 6.36 -6.82
N TRP A 94 -3.80 5.13 -6.28
CA TRP A 94 -4.65 4.04 -6.73
C TRP A 94 -5.87 3.82 -5.86
N ILE A 95 -5.78 4.16 -4.60
CA ILE A 95 -6.74 3.81 -3.56
C ILE A 95 -7.54 5.04 -3.18
N GLU A 96 -8.86 4.93 -3.14
CA GLU A 96 -9.73 6.02 -2.70
C GLU A 96 -9.34 6.53 -1.31
N PRO A 97 -9.52 7.84 -1.02
CA PRO A 97 -9.07 8.47 0.23
C PRO A 97 -9.51 7.74 1.50
N ALA A 98 -10.77 7.30 1.55
CA ALA A 98 -11.32 6.59 2.72
C ALA A 98 -10.68 5.19 2.90
N TRP A 99 -10.40 4.49 1.81
CA TRP A 99 -9.72 3.21 1.83
C TRP A 99 -8.23 3.35 2.09
N PHE A 100 -7.61 4.44 1.63
CA PHE A 100 -6.21 4.74 1.93
C PHE A 100 -5.98 4.96 3.44
N LEU A 101 -6.91 5.60 4.13
CA LEU A 101 -6.84 5.72 5.59
C LEU A 101 -6.88 4.34 6.27
N LYS A 102 -7.77 3.43 5.82
CA LYS A 102 -7.83 2.04 6.32
C LYS A 102 -6.51 1.30 6.07
N LEU A 103 -5.89 1.50 4.88
CA LEU A 103 -4.58 0.95 4.55
C LEU A 103 -3.53 1.40 5.58
N VAL A 104 -3.45 2.70 5.84
CA VAL A 104 -2.46 3.26 6.79
C VAL A 104 -2.65 2.69 8.19
N VAL A 105 -3.89 2.59 8.67
CA VAL A 105 -4.21 2.00 9.98
C VAL A 105 -3.81 0.52 10.00
N LEU A 106 -4.21 -0.25 9.00
CA LEU A 106 -3.89 -1.68 8.93
C LEU A 106 -2.38 -1.93 8.82
N MET A 107 -1.69 -1.13 8.00
CA MET A 107 -0.23 -1.16 7.89
C MET A 107 0.43 -0.87 9.25
N ALA A 108 -0.05 0.12 9.99
CA ALA A 108 0.49 0.46 11.31
C ALA A 108 0.32 -0.70 12.31
N LEU A 109 -0.85 -1.35 12.31
CA LEU A 109 -1.11 -2.52 13.15
C LEU A 109 -0.21 -3.70 12.76
N LEU A 110 -0.14 -4.04 11.47
CA LEU A 110 0.72 -5.13 10.98
C LEU A 110 2.20 -4.84 11.23
N GLY A 111 2.64 -3.60 10.99
CA GLY A 111 4.00 -3.15 11.28
C GLY A 111 4.34 -3.22 12.77
N GLY A 112 3.38 -2.89 13.64
CA GLY A 112 3.51 -3.06 15.10
C GLY A 112 3.69 -4.52 15.49
N VAL A 113 2.86 -5.42 14.96
CA VAL A 113 2.99 -6.87 15.18
C VAL A 113 4.34 -7.38 14.68
N LEU A 114 4.74 -7.02 13.47
CA LEU A 114 6.06 -7.41 12.93
C LEU A 114 7.19 -6.89 13.82
N THR A 115 7.09 -5.66 14.31
CA THR A 115 8.08 -5.08 15.23
C THR A 115 8.22 -5.93 16.49
N ILE A 116 7.12 -6.31 17.13
CA ILE A 116 7.12 -7.13 18.34
C ILE A 116 7.72 -8.50 18.05
N VAL A 117 7.30 -9.16 16.97
CA VAL A 117 7.79 -10.50 16.59
C VAL A 117 9.30 -10.47 16.33
N PHE A 118 9.77 -9.51 15.52
CA PHE A 118 11.19 -9.40 15.19
C PHE A 118 12.04 -8.97 16.40
N ALA A 119 11.51 -8.10 17.27
CA ALA A 119 12.18 -7.71 18.51
C ALA A 119 12.32 -8.91 19.46
N ALA A 120 11.24 -9.65 19.70
CA ALA A 120 11.26 -10.85 20.51
C ALA A 120 12.26 -11.89 19.98
N TRP A 121 12.21 -12.16 18.66
CA TRP A 121 13.17 -13.06 17.99
C TRP A 121 14.63 -12.60 18.15
N HIS A 122 14.87 -11.30 18.04
CA HIS A 122 16.20 -10.72 18.19
C HIS A 122 16.76 -10.91 19.61
N ILE A 123 15.91 -10.69 20.61
CA ILE A 123 16.25 -10.87 22.03
C ILE A 123 16.53 -12.34 22.33
N VAL A 124 15.63 -13.25 21.94
CA VAL A 124 15.76 -14.70 22.19
C VAL A 124 17.03 -15.28 21.57
N ARG A 125 17.43 -14.77 20.39
CA ARG A 125 18.65 -15.24 19.71
C ARG A 125 19.93 -14.52 20.13
N GLY A 126 19.86 -13.59 21.09
CA GLY A 126 21.03 -12.85 21.60
C GLY A 126 21.79 -12.08 20.53
N ARG A 127 21.13 -11.71 19.41
CA ARG A 127 21.77 -11.02 18.29
C ARG A 127 22.12 -9.59 18.69
N LYS A 128 23.40 -9.24 18.55
CA LYS A 128 23.89 -7.86 18.73
C LYS A 128 23.84 -7.16 17.36
N GLY A 129 23.01 -6.13 17.21
CA GLY A 129 22.92 -5.35 15.97
C GLY A 129 21.61 -4.57 15.84
N ARG A 130 21.50 -3.72 14.82
CA ARG A 130 20.26 -2.97 14.55
C ARG A 130 19.15 -3.91 14.12
N LEU A 131 18.00 -3.80 14.78
CA LEU A 131 16.77 -4.49 14.39
C LEU A 131 16.23 -3.85 13.12
N ALA A 132 16.31 -4.54 12.00
CA ALA A 132 15.73 -4.09 10.75
C ALA A 132 14.40 -4.81 10.52
N ILE A 133 13.30 -4.07 10.53
CA ILE A 133 11.94 -4.59 10.37
C ILE A 133 11.50 -4.38 8.92
N PRO A 134 10.95 -5.42 8.24
CA PRO A 134 10.49 -5.30 6.86
C PRO A 134 9.10 -4.62 6.81
N TYR A 135 9.05 -3.29 6.90
CA TYR A 135 7.79 -2.53 6.83
C TYR A 135 7.10 -2.64 5.47
N GLY A 136 7.85 -2.85 4.39
CA GLY A 136 7.28 -3.09 3.06
C GLY A 136 6.34 -4.30 3.00
N VAL A 137 6.58 -5.32 3.86
CA VAL A 137 5.66 -6.46 4.00
C VAL A 137 4.34 -6.03 4.61
N ALA A 138 4.36 -5.18 5.65
CA ALA A 138 3.14 -4.66 6.27
C ALA A 138 2.34 -3.81 5.27
N ILE A 139 3.03 -2.94 4.50
CA ILE A 139 2.41 -2.09 3.48
C ILE A 139 1.78 -2.94 2.38
N ALA A 140 2.52 -3.93 1.86
CA ALA A 140 2.03 -4.79 0.79
C ALA A 140 0.83 -5.64 1.25
N SER A 141 0.88 -6.21 2.46
CA SER A 141 -0.23 -7.00 3.02
C SER A 141 -1.48 -6.14 3.24
N ALA A 142 -1.32 -4.95 3.81
CA ALA A 142 -2.41 -3.99 3.99
C ALA A 142 -2.98 -3.53 2.64
N GLY A 143 -2.11 -3.25 1.65
CA GLY A 143 -2.50 -2.86 0.31
C GLY A 143 -3.30 -3.94 -0.40
N LEU A 144 -2.83 -5.18 -0.39
CA LEU A 144 -3.54 -6.33 -0.97
C LEU A 144 -4.91 -6.55 -0.31
N TRP A 145 -4.98 -6.44 1.01
CA TRP A 145 -6.26 -6.55 1.72
C TRP A 145 -7.23 -5.44 1.32
N VAL A 146 -6.77 -4.19 1.27
CA VAL A 146 -7.60 -3.04 0.88
C VAL A 146 -8.08 -3.19 -0.56
N LEU A 147 -7.20 -3.56 -1.49
CA LEU A 147 -7.58 -3.79 -2.89
C LEU A 147 -8.65 -4.89 -2.99
N SER A 148 -8.48 -6.00 -2.27
CA SER A 148 -9.48 -7.07 -2.27
C SER A 148 -10.83 -6.60 -1.68
N ALA A 149 -10.80 -5.87 -0.58
CA ALA A 149 -12.00 -5.40 0.10
C ALA A 149 -12.73 -4.30 -0.67
N GLN A 150 -12.00 -3.45 -1.40
CA GLN A 150 -12.56 -2.35 -2.19
C GLN A 150 -13.14 -2.82 -3.51
N TYR A 151 -12.45 -3.74 -4.21
CA TYR A 151 -12.82 -4.16 -5.58
C TYR A 151 -13.41 -5.56 -5.67
N TRP A 152 -13.33 -6.35 -4.59
CA TRP A 152 -13.91 -7.70 -4.49
C TRP A 152 -14.63 -7.87 -3.15
N PRO A 153 -15.75 -7.15 -2.93
CA PRO A 153 -16.51 -7.31 -1.68
C PRO A 153 -17.00 -8.76 -1.55
N PRO A 154 -16.96 -9.34 -0.34
CA PRO A 154 -17.51 -10.67 -0.13
C PRO A 154 -19.00 -10.71 -0.48
N ALA A 155 -19.43 -11.80 -1.11
CA ALA A 155 -20.78 -12.00 -1.66
C ALA A 155 -21.93 -11.92 -0.61
N ALA A 156 -21.64 -11.66 0.65
CA ALA A 156 -22.60 -11.61 1.76
C ALA A 156 -23.58 -10.41 1.73
N THR A 157 -23.39 -9.45 0.82
CA THR A 157 -24.31 -8.30 0.71
C THR A 157 -25.41 -8.46 -0.33
N ALA A 158 -25.44 -9.58 -1.06
CA ALA A 158 -26.42 -9.84 -2.12
C ALA A 158 -27.76 -10.43 -1.61
N THR A 159 -27.88 -10.80 -0.34
CA THR A 159 -29.09 -11.46 0.24
C THR A 159 -30.05 -10.51 0.94
N GLY A 160 -29.86 -9.18 0.86
CA GLY A 160 -30.68 -8.19 1.57
C GLY A 160 -31.85 -7.57 0.79
N SER A 161 -32.20 -8.05 -0.42
CA SER A 161 -33.27 -7.43 -1.23
C SER A 161 -34.39 -8.41 -1.67
N LEU A 162 -34.66 -9.45 -0.87
CA LEU A 162 -35.90 -10.25 -1.03
C LEU A 162 -36.66 -10.24 0.29
N GLY A 163 -37.44 -9.18 0.50
CA GLY A 163 -38.37 -9.01 1.62
C GLY A 163 -39.28 -7.85 1.32
#